data_dd2bfd7cd1bc40a431229910e8904fa6
#
_entry.id   dd2bfd7cd1bc40a431229910e8904fa6
#
_cell.length_a   1.000
_cell.length_b   1.000
_cell.length_c   1.000
_cell.angle_alpha   90.00
_cell.angle_beta   90.00
_cell.angle_gamma   90.00
#
_symmetry.space_group_name_H-M   'P 1'
#
loop_
_entity.id
_entity.type
_entity.pdbx_description
1 polymer ?
#
loop_
_entity_poly.entity_id
_entity_poly.type
_entity_poly.pdbx_seq_one_letter_code
_entity_poly.pdbx_strand_id
1 'polypeptide(L)'
;KGQRIISENWIKQSTNTPIPITDFSFVKFSKSAVAIPQPAYYGYYWYREQIKTKTFRENVLFASGNGGQYIMIIEPLGIVVVFTQGNYNSWKAKKAFDLLAKYIIPAFEK
;
A
#
# COMPACT_ATOMS: atom_id res chain seq x y z
N LYS A 1 8.63 6.13 22.45
CA LYS A 1 8.71 6.90 21.23
C LYS A 1 10.11 7.44 21.03
N GLY A 2 10.66 7.33 19.83
CA GLY A 2 12.00 7.77 19.52
C GLY A 2 13.09 6.75 19.85
N GLN A 3 12.73 5.63 20.44
CA GLN A 3 13.69 4.56 20.69
C GLN A 3 13.77 3.65 19.47
N ARG A 4 15.00 3.51 18.93
CA ARG A 4 15.22 2.66 17.77
C ARG A 4 15.38 1.21 18.21
N ILE A 5 14.62 0.33 17.60
CA ILE A 5 14.68 -1.12 17.85
C ILE A 5 15.37 -1.84 16.70
N ILE A 6 15.13 -1.38 15.47
CA ILE A 6 15.68 -1.99 14.24
C ILE A 6 16.58 -0.96 13.57
N SER A 7 17.73 -1.39 13.02
CA SER A 7 18.67 -0.48 12.38
C SER A 7 18.04 0.25 11.19
N GLU A 8 18.45 1.49 10.99
CA GLU A 8 18.00 2.30 9.86
C GLU A 8 18.40 1.64 8.53
N ASN A 9 19.61 1.09 8.45
CA ASN A 9 20.06 0.40 7.25
C ASN A 9 19.17 -0.78 6.88
N TRP A 10 18.77 -1.58 7.87
CA TRP A 10 17.86 -2.70 7.60
C TRP A 10 16.48 -2.24 7.15
N ILE A 11 15.97 -1.17 7.75
CA ILE A 11 14.68 -0.61 7.31
C ILE A 11 14.78 -0.18 5.85
N LYS A 12 15.82 0.54 5.47
CA LYS A 12 16.03 0.96 4.08
C LYS A 12 16.15 -0.23 3.14
N GLN A 13 16.94 -1.23 3.51
CA GLN A 13 17.14 -2.41 2.68
C GLN A 13 15.88 -3.24 2.53
N SER A 14 15.18 -3.51 3.63
CA SER A 14 14.00 -4.39 3.63
C SER A 14 12.79 -3.74 2.96
N THR A 15 12.71 -2.43 2.89
CA THR A 15 11.59 -1.72 2.26
C THR A 15 11.92 -1.16 0.87
N ASN A 16 13.08 -1.50 0.32
CA ASN A 16 13.51 -1.00 -0.98
C ASN A 16 12.67 -1.52 -2.14
N THR A 17 12.05 -2.68 -1.99
CA THR A 17 11.16 -3.28 -3.01
C THR A 17 11.74 -3.23 -4.43
N PRO A 18 12.90 -3.90 -4.69
CA PRO A 18 13.61 -3.71 -5.96
C PRO A 18 13.04 -4.48 -7.15
N ILE A 19 12.10 -5.40 -6.93
CA ILE A 19 11.62 -6.31 -7.97
C ILE A 19 10.33 -5.77 -8.58
N PRO A 20 10.33 -5.33 -9.86
CA PRO A 20 9.09 -4.91 -10.50
C PRO A 20 8.23 -6.14 -10.83
N ILE A 21 6.92 -6.01 -10.61
CA ILE A 21 5.94 -7.02 -10.98
C ILE A 21 5.10 -6.42 -12.09
N THR A 22 5.35 -6.85 -13.32
CA THR A 22 4.63 -6.35 -14.49
C THR A 22 3.22 -6.96 -14.57
N ASP A 23 2.31 -6.21 -15.18
CA ASP A 23 0.92 -6.65 -15.41
C ASP A 23 0.16 -6.98 -14.14
N PHE A 24 0.60 -6.45 -13.01
CA PHE A 24 -0.04 -6.68 -11.72
C PHE A 24 -0.22 -5.37 -10.96
N SER A 25 -1.41 -5.19 -10.39
CA SER A 25 -1.73 -4.00 -9.60
C SER A 25 -2.80 -4.34 -8.57
N PHE A 26 -2.57 -3.94 -7.33
CA PHE A 26 -3.61 -3.98 -6.30
C PHE A 26 -4.58 -2.82 -6.50
N VAL A 27 -4.06 -1.68 -6.94
CA VAL A 27 -4.82 -0.43 -7.05
C VAL A 27 -5.85 -0.47 -8.19
N LYS A 28 -5.64 -1.31 -9.20
CA LYS A 28 -6.58 -1.40 -10.33
C LYS A 28 -8.00 -1.81 -9.93
N PHE A 29 -8.16 -2.38 -8.75
CA PHE A 29 -9.47 -2.75 -8.24
C PHE A 29 -10.17 -1.60 -7.51
N SER A 30 -9.49 -0.47 -7.33
CA SER A 30 -10.10 0.72 -6.76
C SER A 30 -10.85 1.50 -7.83
N LYS A 31 -12.05 1.97 -7.50
CA LYS A 31 -12.82 2.87 -8.35
C LYS A 31 -12.49 4.33 -8.09
N SER A 32 -11.78 4.60 -6.99
CA SER A 32 -11.50 5.96 -6.52
C SER A 32 -10.07 6.39 -6.83
N ALA A 33 -9.23 5.47 -7.30
CA ALA A 33 -7.87 5.75 -7.72
C ALA A 33 -7.73 5.56 -9.22
N VAL A 34 -6.84 6.33 -9.83
CA VAL A 34 -6.55 6.23 -11.26
C VAL A 34 -5.47 5.18 -11.46
N ALA A 35 -5.70 4.26 -12.37
CA ALA A 35 -4.68 3.29 -12.76
C ALA A 35 -3.50 4.03 -13.41
N ILE A 36 -2.30 3.66 -13.02
CA ILE A 36 -1.07 4.25 -13.54
C ILE A 36 -0.32 3.13 -14.27
N PRO A 37 0.18 3.38 -15.48
CA PRO A 37 0.88 2.36 -16.26
C PRO A 37 2.30 2.16 -15.76
N GLN A 38 2.43 1.67 -14.55
CA GLN A 38 3.72 1.31 -13.96
C GLN A 38 3.52 0.09 -13.06
N PRO A 39 4.56 -0.73 -12.90
CA PRO A 39 4.45 -1.94 -12.11
C PRO A 39 4.32 -1.65 -10.61
N ALA A 40 3.77 -2.61 -9.88
CA ALA A 40 3.99 -2.72 -8.47
C ALA A 40 5.41 -3.22 -8.24
N TYR A 41 5.98 -2.96 -7.08
CA TYR A 41 7.31 -3.42 -6.71
C TYR A 41 7.24 -4.32 -5.48
N TYR A 42 8.21 -5.21 -5.34
CA TYR A 42 8.23 -6.19 -4.27
C TYR A 42 9.65 -6.44 -3.75
N GLY A 43 9.77 -6.79 -2.49
CA GLY A 43 11.00 -7.26 -1.87
C GLY A 43 10.80 -7.46 -0.38
N TYR A 44 11.37 -8.53 0.18
CA TYR A 44 11.33 -8.84 1.61
C TYR A 44 9.91 -8.82 2.20
N TYR A 45 8.92 -9.34 1.44
CA TYR A 45 7.49 -9.38 1.80
C TYR A 45 6.78 -8.04 1.80
N TRP A 46 7.43 -6.97 1.35
CA TRP A 46 6.80 -5.68 1.15
C TRP A 46 6.47 -5.47 -0.32
N TYR A 47 5.34 -4.83 -0.55
CA TYR A 47 4.93 -4.32 -1.86
C TYR A 47 4.98 -2.80 -1.86
N ARG A 48 5.18 -2.22 -3.01
CA ARG A 48 5.08 -0.78 -3.20
C ARG A 48 4.35 -0.52 -4.49
N GLU A 49 3.32 0.30 -4.40
CA GLU A 49 2.56 0.71 -5.58
C GLU A 49 2.13 2.16 -5.44
N GLN A 50 2.10 2.89 -6.56
CA GLN A 50 1.63 4.27 -6.56
C GLN A 50 0.11 4.31 -6.57
N ILE A 51 -0.47 5.13 -5.69
CA ILE A 51 -1.89 5.45 -5.67
C ILE A 51 -2.04 6.88 -6.18
N LYS A 52 -2.91 7.06 -7.16
CA LYS A 52 -3.23 8.37 -7.70
C LYS A 52 -4.73 8.64 -7.57
N THR A 53 -5.06 9.73 -6.89
CA THR A 53 -6.42 10.27 -6.82
C THR A 53 -6.39 11.69 -7.41
N LYS A 54 -7.44 12.46 -7.25
CA LYS A 54 -7.45 13.87 -7.69
C LYS A 54 -6.40 14.72 -6.98
N THR A 55 -6.16 14.41 -5.72
CA THR A 55 -5.35 15.26 -4.84
C THR A 55 -4.10 14.56 -4.30
N PHE A 56 -3.96 13.27 -4.53
CA PHE A 56 -2.88 12.46 -3.98
C PHE A 56 -2.19 11.67 -5.07
N ARG A 57 -0.85 11.62 -5.04
CA ARG A 57 -0.06 10.81 -5.97
C ARG A 57 1.24 10.41 -5.28
N GLU A 58 1.21 9.30 -4.56
CA GLU A 58 2.37 8.81 -3.81
C GLU A 58 2.42 7.30 -3.81
N ASN A 59 3.59 6.78 -3.54
CA ASN A 59 3.76 5.35 -3.30
C ASN A 59 3.22 4.98 -1.93
N VAL A 60 2.56 3.85 -1.88
CA VAL A 60 2.15 3.22 -0.63
C VAL A 60 2.96 1.94 -0.48
N LEU A 61 3.59 1.79 0.66
CA LEU A 61 4.31 0.58 1.05
C LEU A 61 3.37 -0.30 1.85
N PHE A 62 3.24 -1.57 1.48
CA PHE A 62 2.30 -2.42 2.19
C PHE A 62 2.73 -3.87 2.23
N ALA A 63 2.33 -4.55 3.30
CA ALA A 63 2.36 -6.00 3.40
C ALA A 63 0.97 -6.53 3.11
N SER A 64 0.88 -7.65 2.41
CA SER A 64 -0.37 -8.24 1.96
C SER A 64 -0.47 -9.69 2.39
N GLY A 65 -1.62 -10.06 2.96
CA GLY A 65 -1.95 -11.45 3.30
C GLY A 65 -3.27 -11.87 2.70
N ASN A 66 -3.44 -13.17 2.53
CA ASN A 66 -4.68 -13.73 1.98
C ASN A 66 -5.89 -13.32 2.84
N GLY A 67 -6.99 -13.04 2.19
CA GLY A 67 -8.23 -12.63 2.86
C GLY A 67 -8.38 -11.12 3.00
N GLY A 68 -7.38 -10.34 2.63
CA GLY A 68 -7.42 -8.88 2.75
C GLY A 68 -6.77 -8.37 4.03
N GLN A 69 -5.74 -9.06 4.48
CA GLN A 69 -4.92 -8.60 5.60
C GLN A 69 -3.86 -7.65 5.05
N TYR A 70 -3.90 -6.40 5.44
CA TYR A 70 -2.94 -5.41 4.96
C TYR A 70 -2.38 -4.58 6.10
N ILE A 71 -1.09 -4.28 6.01
CA ILE A 71 -0.45 -3.20 6.77
C ILE A 71 0.06 -2.22 5.73
N MET A 72 -0.49 -1.02 5.71
CA MET A 72 -0.16 0.00 4.71
C MET A 72 0.50 1.18 5.38
N ILE A 73 1.65 1.58 4.86
CA ILE A 73 2.40 2.73 5.36
C ILE A 73 2.32 3.83 4.32
N ILE A 74 1.74 4.96 4.68
CA ILE A 74 1.59 6.11 3.81
C ILE A 74 2.43 7.24 4.40
N GLU A 75 3.71 7.21 4.02
CA GLU A 75 4.72 8.07 4.60
C GLU A 75 4.40 9.56 4.47
N PRO A 76 3.96 10.06 3.29
CA PRO A 76 3.65 11.49 3.16
C PRO A 76 2.55 11.98 4.10
N LEU A 77 1.68 11.09 4.56
CA LEU A 77 0.60 11.44 5.49
C LEU A 77 0.93 11.09 6.95
N GLY A 78 2.06 10.40 7.16
CA GLY A 78 2.48 9.99 8.51
C GLY A 78 1.55 8.97 9.16
N ILE A 79 0.89 8.12 8.36
CA ILE A 79 -0.09 7.16 8.89
C ILE A 79 0.26 5.72 8.54
N VAL A 80 -0.18 4.83 9.41
CA VAL A 80 -0.18 3.39 9.18
C VAL A 80 -1.63 2.93 9.25
N VAL A 81 -2.05 2.18 8.24
CA VAL A 81 -3.42 1.66 8.14
C VAL A 81 -3.37 0.15 8.16
N VAL A 82 -4.19 -0.45 9.00
CA VAL A 82 -4.30 -1.90 9.09
C VAL A 82 -5.70 -2.33 8.69
N PHE A 83 -5.78 -3.28 7.76
CA PHE A 83 -7.04 -3.93 7.39
C PHE A 83 -7.01 -5.38 7.84
N THR A 84 -8.12 -5.83 8.42
CA THR A 84 -8.36 -7.25 8.67
C THR A 84 -9.67 -7.61 8.01
N GLN A 85 -9.67 -8.70 7.24
CA GLN A 85 -10.82 -9.13 6.47
C GLN A 85 -10.89 -10.65 6.41
N GLY A 86 -12.07 -11.16 6.05
CA GLY A 86 -12.29 -12.59 5.82
C GLY A 86 -12.57 -12.93 4.36
N ASN A 87 -12.06 -12.15 3.40
CA ASN A 87 -12.30 -12.35 1.97
C ASN A 87 -11.26 -13.29 1.33
N TYR A 88 -11.12 -14.49 1.91
CA TYR A 88 -10.10 -15.46 1.49
C TYR A 88 -10.33 -15.91 0.05
N ASN A 89 -9.23 -15.98 -0.72
CA ASN A 89 -9.23 -16.43 -2.11
C ASN A 89 -10.20 -15.64 -2.99
N SER A 90 -10.40 -14.35 -2.67
CA SER A 90 -11.35 -13.49 -3.37
C SER A 90 -10.70 -12.16 -3.73
N TRP A 91 -11.01 -11.66 -4.94
CA TRP A 91 -10.61 -10.31 -5.35
C TRP A 91 -11.18 -9.22 -4.43
N LYS A 92 -12.25 -9.53 -3.70
CA LYS A 92 -12.89 -8.60 -2.76
C LYS A 92 -11.93 -8.13 -1.66
N ALA A 93 -10.90 -8.93 -1.36
CA ALA A 93 -9.84 -8.51 -0.43
C ALA A 93 -9.19 -7.19 -0.85
N LYS A 94 -9.08 -6.94 -2.17
CA LYS A 94 -8.43 -5.74 -2.71
C LYS A 94 -9.31 -4.48 -2.64
N LYS A 95 -10.57 -4.61 -2.21
CA LYS A 95 -11.43 -3.45 -1.95
C LYS A 95 -10.86 -2.52 -0.88
N ALA A 96 -9.93 -3.01 -0.07
CA ALA A 96 -9.21 -2.18 0.90
C ALA A 96 -8.56 -0.96 0.21
N PHE A 97 -8.06 -1.14 -1.01
CA PHE A 97 -7.44 -0.04 -1.76
C PHE A 97 -8.45 1.01 -2.20
N ASP A 98 -9.69 0.60 -2.48
CA ASP A 98 -10.75 1.55 -2.78
C ASP A 98 -11.14 2.35 -1.53
N LEU A 99 -11.27 1.69 -0.40
CA LEU A 99 -11.56 2.35 0.86
C LEU A 99 -10.43 3.31 1.25
N LEU A 100 -9.19 2.89 1.04
CA LEU A 100 -8.03 3.74 1.29
C LEU A 100 -8.09 5.02 0.46
N ALA A 101 -8.32 4.89 -0.84
CA ALA A 101 -8.33 6.02 -1.77
C ALA A 101 -9.54 6.92 -1.56
N LYS A 102 -10.70 6.35 -1.25
CA LYS A 102 -11.96 7.09 -1.16
C LYS A 102 -12.17 7.78 0.17
N TYR A 103 -11.78 7.12 1.25
CA TYR A 103 -12.13 7.61 2.60
C TYR A 103 -10.91 7.96 3.46
N ILE A 104 -9.91 7.10 3.47
CA ILE A 104 -8.81 7.23 4.42
C ILE A 104 -7.84 8.33 3.99
N ILE A 105 -7.34 8.27 2.78
CA ILE A 105 -6.42 9.30 2.28
C ILE A 105 -7.03 10.69 2.38
N PRO A 106 -8.25 10.93 1.88
CA PRO A 106 -8.85 12.27 1.98
C PRO A 106 -9.03 12.76 3.40
N ALA A 107 -9.27 11.86 4.37
CA ALA A 107 -9.44 12.25 5.77
C ALA A 107 -8.16 12.80 6.40
N PHE A 108 -6.99 12.44 5.86
CA PHE A 108 -5.69 12.89 6.37
C PHE A 108 -5.01 13.92 5.49
N GLU A 109 -5.54 14.20 4.33
CA GLU A 109 -5.06 15.30 3.50
C GLU A 109 -5.51 16.65 4.07
N LYS A 110 -4.67 17.62 3.94
CA LYS A 110 -4.99 18.98 4.42
C LYS A 110 -4.97 19.99 3.29
#